data_9a633907aa454448846ab65141e9b998
#
_entry.id   9a633907aa454448846ab65141e9b998
#
_cell.length_a   1.000
_cell.length_b   1.000
_cell.length_c   1.000
_cell.angle_alpha   90.00
_cell.angle_beta   90.00
_cell.angle_gamma   90.00
#
_symmetry.space_group_name_H-M   'P 1'
#
loop_
_entity.id
_entity.type
_entity.pdbx_description
1 polymer ?
#
loop_
_entity_poly.entity_id
_entity_poly.type
_entity_poly.pdbx_seq_one_letter_code
_entity_poly.pdbx_strand_id
1 'polypeptide(L)'
;MIPILTAQQIKEVDQYTIENEPISSIDLMERASGAFVTCFKEKYNNKSVGEIFIIAGTGNNGGDALAIARLLVQDSYRVKACIVGETPKGSADFKINFKRLKGVCELRILKSVSDIPSLADKDVIIDGIFGSGLAREVVGIHREVIEKINNFDGDKISIDIASGLSTDALDIPKVAVEPNLTITFQIPKWPFLQPSYAKWVGELAVVDIGLDSAYISTKAAGYFLNEKSDFKRISRPVFSHKGSAGSVLLVAGSKGKMGAAVLAARAVLRSGAGLLFSHVPTCGLEIMQCSVPESIVLEEEHEEVVSEIEIPEKINVIAIGPGLGKNPTTRKALYALLENVDKPIVIDADAINFIAAHKDLLALIPKGSVLTPHPGEFERLVGSWATENEKLEKLKLFCRTHQVFMVLKGAFSAICNPNGLVVFNTTGNAGMATAGSGDVLTGVITGIIAQGYLPEYSLMLGVYIHGLAGDLAKNKLGRTGLIASDIVDHLPEAFKSLEKA
;
A
#
# COMPACT_ATOMS: atom_id res chain seq x y z
N MET A 1 6.17 -3.92 12.75
CA MET A 1 6.22 -4.17 11.27
C MET A 1 6.01 -5.65 11.02
N ILE A 2 5.18 -5.99 10.05
CA ILE A 2 4.88 -7.38 9.67
C ILE A 2 5.78 -7.76 8.49
N PRO A 3 6.56 -8.87 8.57
CA PRO A 3 7.35 -9.34 7.45
C PRO A 3 6.46 -9.88 6.33
N ILE A 4 6.80 -9.60 5.07
CA ILE A 4 6.16 -10.22 3.91
C ILE A 4 6.84 -11.56 3.67
N LEU A 5 6.06 -12.63 3.83
CA LEU A 5 6.57 -14.00 3.85
C LEU A 5 6.59 -14.62 2.44
N THR A 6 7.61 -15.44 2.20
CA THR A 6 7.66 -16.36 1.06
C THR A 6 6.68 -17.53 1.25
N ALA A 7 6.36 -18.22 0.16
CA ALA A 7 5.52 -19.44 0.23
C ALA A 7 6.09 -20.50 1.20
N GLN A 8 7.42 -20.63 1.28
CA GLN A 8 8.08 -21.54 2.20
C GLN A 8 7.91 -21.08 3.65
N GLN A 9 8.08 -19.79 3.92
CA GLN A 9 7.93 -19.23 5.26
C GLN A 9 6.48 -19.29 5.76
N ILE A 10 5.50 -19.14 4.88
CA ILE A 10 4.07 -19.32 5.21
C ILE A 10 3.85 -20.76 5.74
N LYS A 11 4.36 -21.78 5.03
CA LYS A 11 4.25 -23.17 5.48
C LYS A 11 4.93 -23.42 6.83
N GLU A 12 6.07 -22.76 7.07
CA GLU A 12 6.77 -22.88 8.37
C GLU A 12 5.95 -22.25 9.51
N VAL A 13 5.28 -21.14 9.25
CA VAL A 13 4.41 -20.48 10.24
C VAL A 13 3.16 -21.33 10.53
N ASP A 14 2.54 -21.90 9.50
CA ASP A 14 1.42 -22.84 9.66
C ASP A 14 1.83 -24.04 10.52
N GLN A 15 2.96 -24.67 10.18
CA GLN A 15 3.48 -25.81 10.91
C GLN A 15 3.81 -25.46 12.37
N TYR A 16 4.46 -24.32 12.59
CA TYR A 16 4.78 -23.84 13.95
C TYR A 16 3.51 -23.63 14.77
N THR A 17 2.48 -23.02 14.18
CA THR A 17 1.21 -22.79 14.85
C THR A 17 0.51 -24.11 15.21
N ILE A 18 0.50 -25.08 14.28
CA ILE A 18 -0.03 -26.43 14.53
C ILE A 18 0.66 -27.11 15.71
N GLU A 19 1.98 -27.02 15.79
CA GLU A 19 2.79 -27.67 16.83
C GLU A 19 2.68 -27.01 18.19
N ASN A 20 2.56 -25.67 18.25
CA ASN A 20 2.62 -24.90 19.49
C ASN A 20 1.25 -24.50 20.06
N GLU A 21 0.19 -24.40 19.24
CA GLU A 21 -1.18 -24.18 19.69
C GLU A 21 -1.93 -25.48 19.99
N PRO A 22 -1.33 -26.62 19.93
CA PRO A 22 -1.83 -27.99 19.71
C PRO A 22 -3.14 -28.10 18.94
N ILE A 23 -3.18 -27.45 17.76
CA ILE A 23 -4.31 -27.53 16.82
C ILE A 23 -3.97 -28.50 15.67
N SER A 24 -4.94 -29.26 15.17
CA SER A 24 -4.70 -30.09 13.99
C SER A 24 -4.70 -29.27 12.71
N SER A 25 -4.01 -29.75 11.65
CA SER A 25 -4.01 -29.09 10.34
C SER A 25 -5.43 -28.87 9.80
N ILE A 26 -6.31 -29.84 9.96
CA ILE A 26 -7.71 -29.73 9.51
C ILE A 26 -8.50 -28.70 10.32
N ASP A 27 -8.20 -28.50 11.60
CA ASP A 27 -8.89 -27.52 12.43
C ASP A 27 -8.36 -26.10 12.15
N LEU A 28 -7.06 -25.94 11.82
CA LEU A 28 -6.52 -24.68 11.32
C LEU A 28 -7.19 -24.28 9.99
N MET A 29 -7.36 -25.26 9.08
CA MET A 29 -8.08 -25.06 7.82
C MET A 29 -9.57 -24.70 8.05
N GLU A 30 -10.26 -25.30 9.02
CA GLU A 30 -11.61 -24.92 9.41
C GLU A 30 -11.69 -23.49 9.92
N ARG A 31 -10.70 -23.07 10.73
CA ARG A 31 -10.60 -21.69 11.23
C ARG A 31 -10.39 -20.69 10.09
N ALA A 32 -9.48 -20.98 9.16
CA ALA A 32 -9.23 -20.15 7.98
C ALA A 32 -10.48 -20.05 7.08
N SER A 33 -11.14 -21.18 6.82
CA SER A 33 -12.38 -21.23 6.04
C SER A 33 -13.52 -20.46 6.72
N GLY A 34 -13.62 -20.52 8.04
CA GLY A 34 -14.59 -19.74 8.82
C GLY A 34 -14.35 -18.23 8.74
N ALA A 35 -13.08 -17.80 8.82
CA ALA A 35 -12.68 -16.40 8.65
C ALA A 35 -12.99 -15.90 7.23
N PHE A 36 -12.72 -16.72 6.20
CA PHE A 36 -13.13 -16.43 4.82
C PHE A 36 -14.64 -16.23 4.70
N VAL A 37 -15.45 -17.14 5.22
CA VAL A 37 -16.92 -17.09 5.13
C VAL A 37 -17.45 -15.85 5.87
N THR A 38 -16.89 -15.49 7.00
CA THR A 38 -17.26 -14.28 7.74
C THR A 38 -17.04 -13.03 6.88
N CYS A 39 -15.85 -12.86 6.30
CA CYS A 39 -15.52 -11.74 5.42
C CYS A 39 -16.39 -11.76 4.13
N PHE A 40 -16.62 -12.92 3.54
CA PHE A 40 -17.49 -13.08 2.38
C PHE A 40 -18.90 -12.56 2.65
N LYS A 41 -19.49 -12.92 3.80
CA LYS A 41 -20.86 -12.54 4.19
C LYS A 41 -21.06 -11.04 4.39
N GLU A 42 -20.01 -10.29 4.71
CA GLU A 42 -20.06 -8.83 4.83
C GLU A 42 -20.40 -8.14 3.49
N LYS A 43 -20.00 -8.77 2.38
CA LYS A 43 -20.20 -8.22 1.03
C LYS A 43 -21.32 -8.92 0.27
N TYR A 44 -21.52 -10.20 0.49
CA TYR A 44 -22.40 -11.07 -0.29
C TYR A 44 -23.53 -11.66 0.56
N ASN A 45 -24.69 -11.00 0.55
CA ASN A 45 -25.86 -11.49 1.28
C ASN A 45 -26.54 -12.64 0.51
N ASN A 46 -26.93 -13.71 1.20
CA ASN A 46 -27.55 -14.91 0.63
C ASN A 46 -28.88 -14.63 -0.11
N LYS A 47 -29.55 -13.50 0.13
CA LYS A 47 -30.77 -13.11 -0.59
C LYS A 47 -30.49 -12.40 -1.91
N SER A 48 -29.30 -11.82 -2.08
CA SER A 48 -28.90 -11.04 -3.27
C SER A 48 -28.03 -11.83 -4.24
N VAL A 49 -27.34 -12.88 -3.77
CA VAL A 49 -26.46 -13.74 -4.56
C VAL A 49 -27.29 -14.88 -5.19
N GLY A 50 -26.95 -15.23 -6.43
CA GLY A 50 -27.48 -16.39 -7.14
C GLY A 50 -26.97 -17.71 -6.57
N GLU A 51 -26.46 -18.57 -7.41
CA GLU A 51 -25.76 -19.80 -7.00
C GLU A 51 -24.24 -19.49 -6.80
N ILE A 52 -23.62 -20.15 -5.82
CA ILE A 52 -22.17 -20.06 -5.59
C ILE A 52 -21.51 -21.29 -6.20
N PHE A 53 -20.62 -21.07 -7.16
CA PHE A 53 -19.84 -22.11 -7.80
C PHE A 53 -18.43 -22.13 -7.22
N ILE A 54 -18.14 -23.15 -6.42
CA ILE A 54 -16.80 -23.30 -5.84
C ILE A 54 -15.98 -24.19 -6.76
N ILE A 55 -14.88 -23.68 -7.29
CA ILE A 55 -13.95 -24.41 -8.14
C ILE A 55 -12.72 -24.77 -7.32
N ALA A 56 -12.64 -26.04 -6.93
CA ALA A 56 -11.61 -26.55 -6.03
C ALA A 56 -10.55 -27.36 -6.79
N GLY A 57 -9.28 -27.12 -6.50
CA GLY A 57 -8.20 -28.05 -6.83
C GLY A 57 -8.16 -29.23 -5.84
N THR A 58 -7.09 -30.02 -5.89
CA THR A 58 -6.92 -31.18 -4.98
C THR A 58 -5.87 -30.95 -3.89
N GLY A 59 -5.26 -29.72 -3.85
CA GLY A 59 -4.32 -29.31 -2.81
C GLY A 59 -5.03 -28.76 -1.55
N ASN A 60 -4.25 -28.12 -0.67
CA ASN A 60 -4.79 -27.52 0.57
C ASN A 60 -5.80 -26.40 0.26
N ASN A 61 -5.51 -25.51 -0.72
CA ASN A 61 -6.47 -24.48 -1.11
C ASN A 61 -7.81 -25.07 -1.62
N GLY A 62 -7.75 -26.22 -2.29
CA GLY A 62 -8.96 -27.01 -2.61
C GLY A 62 -9.63 -27.57 -1.35
N GLY A 63 -8.88 -27.91 -0.31
CA GLY A 63 -9.40 -28.28 0.99
C GLY A 63 -10.16 -27.15 1.67
N ASP A 64 -9.59 -25.94 1.67
CA ASP A 64 -10.26 -24.72 2.13
C ASP A 64 -11.54 -24.45 1.35
N ALA A 65 -11.49 -24.57 0.00
CA ALA A 65 -12.64 -24.40 -0.86
C ALA A 65 -13.80 -25.33 -0.51
N LEU A 66 -13.53 -26.62 -0.22
CA LEU A 66 -14.56 -27.58 0.16
C LEU A 66 -15.10 -27.32 1.58
N ALA A 67 -14.27 -26.86 2.51
CA ALA A 67 -14.70 -26.43 3.84
C ALA A 67 -15.62 -25.20 3.73
N ILE A 68 -15.21 -24.20 2.95
CA ILE A 68 -16.00 -22.98 2.65
C ILE A 68 -17.36 -23.39 2.02
N ALA A 69 -17.37 -24.32 1.06
CA ALA A 69 -18.61 -24.85 0.47
C ALA A 69 -19.58 -25.32 1.54
N ARG A 70 -19.12 -26.17 2.46
CA ARG A 70 -19.92 -26.73 3.54
C ARG A 70 -20.44 -25.65 4.48
N LEU A 71 -19.60 -24.69 4.87
CA LEU A 71 -19.98 -23.60 5.77
C LEU A 71 -21.01 -22.68 5.12
N LEU A 72 -20.86 -22.34 3.83
CA LEU A 72 -21.84 -21.52 3.11
C LEU A 72 -23.19 -22.21 2.97
N VAL A 73 -23.22 -23.55 2.76
CA VAL A 73 -24.48 -24.31 2.77
C VAL A 73 -25.16 -24.26 4.15
N GLN A 74 -24.39 -24.36 5.24
CA GLN A 74 -24.90 -24.19 6.61
C GLN A 74 -25.53 -22.83 6.84
N ASP A 75 -24.97 -21.80 6.20
CA ASP A 75 -25.48 -20.41 6.22
C ASP A 75 -26.58 -20.16 5.15
N SER A 76 -27.18 -21.23 4.61
CA SER A 76 -28.30 -21.17 3.67
C SER A 76 -27.99 -20.56 2.30
N TYR A 77 -26.72 -20.58 1.85
CA TYR A 77 -26.37 -20.27 0.46
C TYR A 77 -26.61 -21.49 -0.44
N ARG A 78 -26.95 -21.25 -1.71
CA ARG A 78 -27.03 -22.27 -2.74
C ARG A 78 -25.62 -22.48 -3.31
N VAL A 79 -25.06 -23.66 -3.06
CA VAL A 79 -23.66 -23.95 -3.41
C VAL A 79 -23.57 -25.18 -4.31
N LYS A 80 -22.75 -25.08 -5.35
CA LYS A 80 -22.28 -26.22 -6.17
C LYS A 80 -20.75 -26.23 -6.13
N ALA A 81 -20.17 -27.42 -5.96
CA ALA A 81 -18.73 -27.59 -5.93
C ALA A 81 -18.25 -28.37 -7.17
N CYS A 82 -17.23 -27.84 -7.83
CA CYS A 82 -16.56 -28.47 -8.95
C CYS A 82 -15.09 -28.73 -8.61
N ILE A 83 -14.62 -29.96 -8.80
CA ILE A 83 -13.24 -30.34 -8.50
C ILE A 83 -12.47 -30.50 -9.81
N VAL A 84 -11.31 -29.83 -9.88
CA VAL A 84 -10.36 -29.95 -10.99
C VAL A 84 -9.17 -30.78 -10.54
N GLY A 85 -8.98 -31.95 -11.15
CA GLY A 85 -7.87 -32.85 -10.86
C GLY A 85 -8.27 -34.21 -10.30
N GLU A 86 -7.27 -35.01 -9.96
CA GLU A 86 -7.44 -36.38 -9.51
C GLU A 86 -7.64 -36.45 -7.99
N THR A 87 -8.85 -36.66 -7.55
CA THR A 87 -9.19 -36.67 -6.11
C THR A 87 -8.39 -37.70 -5.27
N PRO A 88 -7.99 -38.89 -5.75
CA PRO A 88 -7.16 -39.81 -4.99
C PRO A 88 -5.76 -39.25 -4.63
N LYS A 89 -5.23 -38.35 -5.46
CA LYS A 89 -3.92 -37.72 -5.27
C LYS A 89 -3.99 -36.43 -4.41
N GLY A 90 -5.15 -36.09 -3.89
CA GLY A 90 -5.36 -34.88 -3.09
C GLY A 90 -4.61 -34.91 -1.74
N SER A 91 -4.43 -33.69 -1.16
CA SER A 91 -3.86 -33.53 0.19
C SER A 91 -4.71 -34.26 1.27
N ALA A 92 -4.14 -34.44 2.45
CA ALA A 92 -4.85 -35.10 3.56
C ALA A 92 -6.12 -34.33 3.93
N ASP A 93 -6.01 -33.00 4.10
CA ASP A 93 -7.12 -32.13 4.50
C ASP A 93 -8.16 -32.00 3.39
N PHE A 94 -7.74 -31.94 2.11
CA PHE A 94 -8.67 -32.03 0.97
C PHE A 94 -9.51 -33.31 1.04
N LYS A 95 -8.88 -34.46 1.30
CA LYS A 95 -9.61 -35.76 1.36
C LYS A 95 -10.63 -35.81 2.51
N ILE A 96 -10.27 -35.19 3.65
CA ILE A 96 -11.19 -35.08 4.79
C ILE A 96 -12.38 -34.19 4.40
N ASN A 97 -12.15 -33.01 3.87
CA ASN A 97 -13.22 -32.08 3.48
C ASN A 97 -14.07 -32.61 2.29
N PHE A 98 -13.43 -33.33 1.37
CA PHE A 98 -14.18 -34.04 0.31
C PHE A 98 -15.18 -35.04 0.86
N LYS A 99 -14.80 -35.80 1.90
CA LYS A 99 -15.71 -36.70 2.58
C LYS A 99 -16.82 -35.96 3.34
N ARG A 100 -16.47 -34.85 4.03
CA ARG A 100 -17.42 -34.02 4.79
C ARG A 100 -18.46 -33.34 3.90
N LEU A 101 -18.11 -33.03 2.65
CA LEU A 101 -18.99 -32.34 1.70
C LEU A 101 -19.95 -33.28 0.95
N LYS A 102 -19.67 -34.61 0.91
CA LYS A 102 -20.52 -35.57 0.24
C LYS A 102 -21.95 -35.57 0.82
N GLY A 103 -22.95 -35.38 -0.05
CA GLY A 103 -24.35 -35.29 0.34
C GLY A 103 -24.78 -33.95 0.93
N VAL A 104 -23.89 -32.97 1.04
CA VAL A 104 -24.19 -31.61 1.54
C VAL A 104 -24.63 -30.70 0.40
N CYS A 105 -23.92 -30.74 -0.75
CA CYS A 105 -24.27 -30.00 -1.95
C CYS A 105 -24.00 -30.85 -3.21
N GLU A 106 -24.35 -30.28 -4.38
CA GLU A 106 -23.98 -30.88 -5.67
C GLU A 106 -22.46 -30.83 -5.84
N LEU A 107 -21.84 -31.99 -6.08
CA LEU A 107 -20.39 -32.14 -6.20
C LEU A 107 -20.07 -32.82 -7.55
N ARG A 108 -19.29 -32.10 -8.40
CA ARG A 108 -18.85 -32.58 -9.71
C ARG A 108 -17.34 -32.67 -9.80
N ILE A 109 -16.85 -33.74 -10.45
CA ILE A 109 -15.42 -33.84 -10.82
C ILE A 109 -15.34 -33.49 -12.30
N LEU A 110 -14.58 -32.38 -12.61
CA LEU A 110 -14.47 -31.93 -13.98
C LEU A 110 -13.50 -32.81 -14.75
N LYS A 111 -13.93 -33.34 -15.89
CA LYS A 111 -13.10 -34.04 -16.86
C LYS A 111 -12.73 -33.12 -18.03
N SER A 112 -13.55 -32.10 -18.25
CA SER A 112 -13.37 -31.08 -19.28
C SER A 112 -14.01 -29.77 -18.83
N VAL A 113 -13.69 -28.67 -19.50
CA VAL A 113 -14.27 -27.35 -19.23
C VAL A 113 -15.77 -27.28 -19.49
N SER A 114 -16.30 -28.17 -20.35
CA SER A 114 -17.75 -28.28 -20.62
C SER A 114 -18.55 -28.83 -19.44
N ASP A 115 -17.91 -29.46 -18.47
CA ASP A 115 -18.56 -29.98 -17.27
C ASP A 115 -18.92 -28.87 -16.25
N ILE A 116 -18.36 -27.66 -16.44
CA ILE A 116 -18.73 -26.49 -15.62
C ILE A 116 -20.18 -26.10 -15.98
N PRO A 117 -21.09 -26.01 -14.99
CA PRO A 117 -22.46 -25.60 -15.23
C PRO A 117 -22.57 -24.22 -15.89
N SER A 118 -23.70 -23.98 -16.55
CA SER A 118 -24.03 -22.63 -17.03
C SER A 118 -24.21 -21.70 -15.84
N LEU A 119 -23.59 -20.51 -15.94
CA LEU A 119 -23.59 -19.48 -14.93
C LEU A 119 -24.56 -18.36 -15.32
N ALA A 120 -25.26 -17.79 -14.35
CA ALA A 120 -26.14 -16.64 -14.51
C ALA A 120 -25.49 -15.38 -13.92
N ASP A 121 -25.95 -14.20 -14.32
CA ASP A 121 -25.32 -12.90 -13.94
C ASP A 121 -25.19 -12.65 -12.43
N LYS A 122 -26.06 -13.27 -11.63
CA LYS A 122 -26.05 -13.14 -10.15
C LYS A 122 -25.27 -14.23 -9.44
N ASP A 123 -24.73 -15.17 -10.19
CA ASP A 123 -23.93 -16.24 -9.60
C ASP A 123 -22.53 -15.69 -9.21
N VAL A 124 -21.89 -16.42 -8.31
CA VAL A 124 -20.56 -16.09 -7.82
C VAL A 124 -19.65 -17.29 -7.99
N ILE A 125 -18.45 -17.06 -8.50
CA ILE A 125 -17.41 -18.10 -8.54
C ILE A 125 -16.46 -17.86 -7.36
N ILE A 126 -16.17 -18.94 -6.60
CA ILE A 126 -15.10 -18.96 -5.61
C ILE A 126 -13.99 -19.87 -6.14
N ASP A 127 -12.82 -19.27 -6.37
CA ASP A 127 -11.61 -19.92 -6.87
C ASP A 127 -10.76 -20.44 -5.72
N GLY A 128 -10.59 -21.75 -5.66
CA GLY A 128 -9.68 -22.46 -4.74
C GLY A 128 -8.90 -23.56 -5.45
N ILE A 129 -8.51 -23.35 -6.74
CA ILE A 129 -7.80 -24.38 -7.51
C ILE A 129 -6.37 -24.50 -7.02
N PHE A 130 -5.63 -23.40 -6.91
CA PHE A 130 -4.25 -23.35 -6.43
C PHE A 130 -4.12 -22.27 -5.35
N GLY A 131 -3.25 -22.51 -4.37
CA GLY A 131 -2.90 -21.56 -3.32
C GLY A 131 -1.43 -21.11 -3.42
N SER A 132 -0.92 -20.61 -2.29
CA SER A 132 0.43 -20.04 -2.13
C SER A 132 1.58 -20.97 -2.55
N GLY A 133 1.36 -22.28 -2.66
CA GLY A 133 2.36 -23.27 -3.03
C GLY A 133 2.56 -23.50 -4.53
N LEU A 134 1.99 -22.69 -5.40
CA LEU A 134 2.14 -22.86 -6.86
C LEU A 134 3.56 -22.50 -7.31
N ALA A 135 4.31 -23.52 -7.76
CA ALA A 135 5.70 -23.38 -8.20
C ALA A 135 5.93 -23.69 -9.69
N ARG A 136 4.86 -23.94 -10.46
CA ARG A 136 4.96 -24.34 -11.87
C ARG A 136 3.89 -23.66 -12.73
N GLU A 137 4.14 -23.59 -14.02
CA GLU A 137 3.18 -23.04 -14.99
C GLU A 137 1.88 -23.86 -14.99
N VAL A 138 0.77 -23.15 -15.09
CA VAL A 138 -0.57 -23.75 -15.20
C VAL A 138 -0.82 -24.20 -16.64
N VAL A 139 -1.11 -25.48 -16.81
CA VAL A 139 -1.34 -26.12 -18.12
C VAL A 139 -2.56 -27.05 -18.10
N GLY A 140 -2.98 -27.51 -19.29
CA GLY A 140 -4.07 -28.49 -19.48
C GLY A 140 -5.40 -28.00 -18.92
N ILE A 141 -6.19 -28.90 -18.34
CA ILE A 141 -7.54 -28.61 -17.86
C ILE A 141 -7.59 -27.45 -16.85
N HIS A 142 -6.56 -27.31 -16.02
CA HIS A 142 -6.51 -26.20 -15.05
C HIS A 142 -6.44 -24.84 -15.76
N ARG A 143 -5.65 -24.73 -16.84
CA ARG A 143 -5.59 -23.53 -17.65
C ARG A 143 -6.95 -23.23 -18.31
N GLU A 144 -7.56 -24.23 -18.94
CA GLU A 144 -8.86 -24.09 -19.59
C GLU A 144 -9.96 -23.64 -18.61
N VAL A 145 -9.95 -24.20 -17.39
CA VAL A 145 -10.88 -23.82 -16.31
C VAL A 145 -10.65 -22.37 -15.86
N ILE A 146 -9.40 -21.94 -15.69
CA ILE A 146 -9.08 -20.53 -15.33
C ILE A 146 -9.53 -19.58 -16.45
N GLU A 147 -9.26 -19.92 -17.70
CA GLU A 147 -9.72 -19.11 -18.84
C GLU A 147 -11.26 -19.03 -18.90
N LYS A 148 -11.97 -20.12 -18.55
CA LYS A 148 -13.43 -20.12 -18.45
C LYS A 148 -13.93 -19.26 -17.29
N ILE A 149 -13.29 -19.31 -16.13
CA ILE A 149 -13.58 -18.44 -14.98
C ILE A 149 -13.42 -16.97 -15.37
N ASN A 150 -12.33 -16.62 -16.06
CA ASN A 150 -12.06 -15.24 -16.45
C ASN A 150 -13.10 -14.69 -17.45
N ASN A 151 -13.67 -15.56 -18.31
CA ASN A 151 -14.74 -15.20 -19.26
C ASN A 151 -16.13 -15.07 -18.59
N PHE A 152 -16.24 -15.27 -17.31
CA PHE A 152 -17.47 -15.04 -16.57
C PHE A 152 -17.58 -13.57 -16.15
N ASP A 153 -18.70 -12.92 -16.48
CA ASP A 153 -18.94 -11.50 -16.18
C ASP A 153 -19.38 -11.22 -14.74
N GLY A 154 -19.81 -12.24 -14.00
CA GLY A 154 -20.19 -12.12 -12.58
C GLY A 154 -18.99 -12.08 -11.63
N ASP A 155 -19.27 -12.02 -10.34
CA ASP A 155 -18.25 -11.89 -9.31
C ASP A 155 -17.39 -13.15 -9.15
N LYS A 156 -16.08 -12.94 -9.14
CA LYS A 156 -15.04 -13.95 -8.92
C LYS A 156 -14.28 -13.63 -7.65
N ILE A 157 -14.18 -14.58 -6.74
CA ILE A 157 -13.49 -14.41 -5.45
C ILE A 157 -12.42 -15.47 -5.33
N SER A 158 -11.18 -15.08 -5.07
CA SER A 158 -10.08 -16.02 -4.86
C SER A 158 -9.81 -16.26 -3.37
N ILE A 159 -9.64 -17.53 -3.02
CA ILE A 159 -9.24 -17.98 -1.67
C ILE A 159 -7.72 -17.83 -1.55
N ASP A 160 -7.28 -17.04 -0.61
CA ASP A 160 -5.89 -16.78 -0.24
C ASP A 160 -5.07 -16.08 -1.34
N ILE A 161 -5.03 -16.62 -2.53
CA ILE A 161 -4.33 -16.07 -3.71
C ILE A 161 -5.02 -16.55 -4.98
N ALA A 162 -5.11 -15.71 -6.00
CA ALA A 162 -5.70 -16.08 -7.28
C ALA A 162 -4.96 -17.28 -7.90
N SER A 163 -5.72 -18.30 -8.32
CA SER A 163 -5.14 -19.49 -8.92
C SER A 163 -4.36 -19.14 -10.20
N GLY A 164 -3.11 -19.50 -10.23
CA GLY A 164 -2.17 -19.13 -11.30
C GLY A 164 -1.18 -18.05 -10.92
N LEU A 165 -1.44 -17.27 -9.88
CA LEU A 165 -0.50 -16.29 -9.32
C LEU A 165 0.43 -16.98 -8.31
N SER A 166 1.72 -16.75 -8.40
CA SER A 166 2.70 -17.26 -7.43
C SER A 166 2.90 -16.26 -6.28
N THR A 167 3.00 -16.75 -5.06
CA THR A 167 3.34 -15.93 -3.87
C THR A 167 4.71 -15.26 -3.99
N ASP A 168 5.67 -15.95 -4.60
CA ASP A 168 7.05 -15.49 -4.79
C ASP A 168 7.29 -15.04 -6.24
N ALA A 169 6.25 -14.50 -6.90
CA ALA A 169 6.29 -14.16 -8.31
C ALA A 169 7.37 -13.12 -8.64
N LEU A 170 8.27 -13.49 -9.55
CA LEU A 170 9.22 -12.57 -10.15
C LEU A 170 8.71 -12.04 -11.51
N ASP A 171 7.86 -12.84 -12.17
CA ASP A 171 7.32 -12.57 -13.50
C ASP A 171 5.79 -12.54 -13.50
N ILE A 172 5.25 -11.85 -14.48
CA ILE A 172 3.81 -11.80 -14.76
C ILE A 172 3.31 -13.21 -15.14
N PRO A 173 2.23 -13.71 -14.51
CA PRO A 173 1.70 -15.03 -14.83
C PRO A 173 1.15 -15.07 -16.26
N LYS A 174 1.39 -16.18 -16.97
CA LYS A 174 0.82 -16.38 -18.31
C LYS A 174 -0.69 -16.56 -18.28
N VAL A 175 -1.20 -17.22 -17.24
CA VAL A 175 -2.61 -17.39 -16.95
C VAL A 175 -2.83 -17.44 -15.44
N ALA A 176 -3.76 -16.64 -14.95
CA ALA A 176 -4.24 -16.68 -13.57
C ALA A 176 -5.69 -16.17 -13.53
N VAL A 177 -6.42 -16.50 -12.48
CA VAL A 177 -7.76 -15.96 -12.23
C VAL A 177 -7.68 -14.45 -12.04
N GLU A 178 -8.62 -13.72 -12.63
CA GLU A 178 -8.79 -12.27 -12.48
C GLU A 178 -9.99 -12.02 -11.54
N PRO A 179 -9.78 -12.02 -10.22
CA PRO A 179 -10.86 -11.92 -9.25
C PRO A 179 -11.33 -10.48 -9.07
N ASN A 180 -12.60 -10.31 -8.65
CA ASN A 180 -13.11 -9.05 -8.15
C ASN A 180 -12.65 -8.80 -6.70
N LEU A 181 -12.45 -9.89 -5.94
CA LEU A 181 -12.02 -9.87 -4.54
C LEU A 181 -11.07 -11.04 -4.27
N THR A 182 -9.97 -10.76 -3.60
CA THR A 182 -9.13 -11.79 -2.97
C THR A 182 -9.26 -11.69 -1.47
N ILE A 183 -9.66 -12.77 -0.81
CA ILE A 183 -9.67 -12.89 0.65
C ILE A 183 -8.45 -13.73 1.05
N THR A 184 -7.42 -13.05 1.55
CA THR A 184 -6.13 -13.65 1.88
C THR A 184 -5.98 -13.90 3.37
N PHE A 185 -5.24 -14.95 3.72
CA PHE A 185 -5.04 -15.38 5.09
C PHE A 185 -3.81 -14.72 5.72
N GLN A 186 -4.00 -14.16 6.91
CA GLN A 186 -3.05 -13.60 7.87
C GLN A 186 -2.22 -12.43 7.35
N ILE A 187 -1.51 -12.59 6.24
CA ILE A 187 -0.53 -11.61 5.73
C ILE A 187 -0.70 -11.46 4.22
N PRO A 188 -0.72 -10.23 3.68
CA PRO A 188 -0.67 -10.00 2.25
C PRO A 188 0.59 -10.62 1.62
N LYS A 189 0.44 -11.19 0.42
CA LYS A 189 1.55 -11.73 -0.36
C LYS A 189 2.22 -10.61 -1.16
N TRP A 190 3.50 -10.77 -1.46
CA TRP A 190 4.28 -9.74 -2.18
C TRP A 190 3.62 -9.22 -3.47
N PRO A 191 3.06 -10.06 -4.37
CA PRO A 191 2.44 -9.55 -5.59
C PRO A 191 1.22 -8.65 -5.35
N PHE A 192 0.54 -8.76 -4.20
CA PHE A 192 -0.62 -7.92 -3.89
C PHE A 192 -0.28 -6.44 -3.70
N LEU A 193 0.98 -6.15 -3.43
CA LEU A 193 1.49 -4.80 -3.17
C LEU A 193 2.03 -4.14 -4.44
N GLN A 194 2.00 -4.84 -5.58
CA GLN A 194 2.62 -4.39 -6.82
C GLN A 194 1.58 -4.05 -7.90
N PRO A 195 1.62 -2.85 -8.50
CA PRO A 195 0.62 -2.42 -9.48
C PRO A 195 0.46 -3.36 -10.68
N SER A 196 1.57 -3.98 -11.13
CA SER A 196 1.56 -4.87 -12.30
C SER A 196 0.74 -6.14 -12.09
N TYR A 197 0.42 -6.49 -10.84
CA TYR A 197 -0.37 -7.68 -10.50
C TYR A 197 -1.83 -7.34 -10.14
N ALA A 198 -2.22 -6.06 -10.15
CA ALA A 198 -3.52 -5.59 -9.66
C ALA A 198 -4.74 -6.35 -10.22
N LYS A 199 -4.71 -6.72 -11.51
CA LYS A 199 -5.83 -7.44 -12.14
C LYS A 199 -6.03 -8.87 -11.61
N TRP A 200 -4.98 -9.48 -11.04
CA TRP A 200 -5.03 -10.81 -10.43
C TRP A 200 -5.23 -10.77 -8.92
N VAL A 201 -5.46 -9.59 -8.37
CA VAL A 201 -5.74 -9.37 -6.94
C VAL A 201 -7.17 -8.88 -6.73
N GLY A 202 -7.64 -7.96 -7.58
CA GLY A 202 -8.91 -7.27 -7.38
C GLY A 202 -8.89 -6.44 -6.10
N GLU A 203 -10.03 -6.37 -5.42
CA GLU A 203 -10.09 -5.85 -4.05
C GLU A 203 -9.43 -6.85 -3.09
N LEU A 204 -8.63 -6.36 -2.15
CA LEU A 204 -7.93 -7.20 -1.19
C LEU A 204 -8.57 -7.10 0.18
N ALA A 205 -8.94 -8.25 0.75
CA ALA A 205 -9.33 -8.39 2.15
C ALA A 205 -8.35 -9.33 2.86
N VAL A 206 -7.84 -8.92 4.00
CA VAL A 206 -6.94 -9.72 4.83
C VAL A 206 -7.72 -10.21 6.05
N VAL A 207 -7.76 -11.52 6.26
CA VAL A 207 -8.43 -12.12 7.43
C VAL A 207 -7.42 -12.77 8.36
N ASP A 208 -7.59 -12.50 9.64
CA ASP A 208 -6.79 -13.13 10.69
C ASP A 208 -7.28 -14.57 10.88
N ILE A 209 -6.36 -15.51 10.81
CA ILE A 209 -6.61 -16.94 11.04
C ILE A 209 -5.90 -17.46 12.28
N GLY A 210 -5.36 -16.55 13.12
CA GLY A 210 -4.75 -16.84 14.40
C GLY A 210 -3.40 -17.54 14.29
N LEU A 211 -2.57 -17.23 13.29
CA LEU A 211 -1.20 -17.69 13.27
C LEU A 211 -0.35 -16.97 14.31
N ASP A 212 0.68 -17.64 14.83
CA ASP A 212 1.54 -17.09 15.87
C ASP A 212 2.30 -15.83 15.40
N SER A 213 1.83 -14.66 15.85
CA SER A 213 2.37 -13.36 15.48
C SER A 213 3.79 -13.14 16.00
N ALA A 214 4.16 -13.74 17.14
CA ALA A 214 5.51 -13.66 17.67
C ALA A 214 6.48 -14.43 16.77
N TYR A 215 6.10 -15.63 16.35
CA TYR A 215 6.91 -16.41 15.42
C TYR A 215 6.99 -15.76 14.03
N ILE A 216 5.89 -15.20 13.52
CA ILE A 216 5.90 -14.42 12.28
C ILE A 216 6.95 -13.31 12.36
N SER A 217 7.00 -12.55 13.46
CA SER A 217 7.93 -11.43 13.62
C SER A 217 9.41 -11.83 13.63
N THR A 218 9.73 -13.11 13.87
CA THR A 218 11.11 -13.64 13.82
C THR A 218 11.61 -13.93 12.42
N LYS A 219 10.72 -13.93 11.40
CA LYS A 219 11.12 -14.32 10.04
C LYS A 219 11.96 -13.23 9.37
N ALA A 220 13.09 -13.65 8.81
CA ALA A 220 13.89 -12.78 7.96
C ALA A 220 13.13 -12.52 6.65
N ALA A 221 12.87 -11.26 6.34
CA ALA A 221 12.13 -10.86 5.15
C ALA A 221 12.87 -9.76 4.39
N GLY A 222 12.70 -9.74 3.07
CA GLY A 222 13.23 -8.68 2.21
C GLY A 222 12.38 -7.41 2.24
N TYR A 223 11.12 -7.54 2.68
CA TYR A 223 10.11 -6.49 2.68
C TYR A 223 9.23 -6.60 3.91
N PHE A 224 8.69 -5.46 4.37
CA PHE A 224 7.83 -5.38 5.54
C PHE A 224 6.58 -4.54 5.22
N LEU A 225 5.54 -4.72 6.06
CA LEU A 225 4.37 -3.86 6.12
C LEU A 225 4.40 -3.05 7.41
N ASN A 226 4.03 -1.78 7.34
CA ASN A 226 3.75 -1.03 8.57
C ASN A 226 2.34 -1.32 9.07
N GLU A 227 2.16 -1.18 10.37
CA GLU A 227 0.86 -1.30 11.03
C GLU A 227 0.73 -0.27 12.17
N LYS A 228 -0.49 -0.08 12.67
CA LYS A 228 -0.75 0.91 13.72
C LYS A 228 0.13 0.71 14.97
N SER A 229 0.40 -0.51 15.35
CA SER A 229 1.21 -0.90 16.52
C SER A 229 2.68 -0.49 16.41
N ASP A 230 3.20 -0.18 15.20
CA ASP A 230 4.56 0.31 15.00
C ASP A 230 4.76 1.73 15.49
N PHE A 231 3.66 2.46 15.68
CA PHE A 231 3.71 3.86 16.05
C PHE A 231 3.44 4.06 17.54
N LYS A 232 4.44 4.60 18.21
CA LYS A 232 4.31 5.00 19.61
C LYS A 232 3.31 6.15 19.72
N ARG A 233 2.60 6.21 20.85
CA ARG A 233 1.71 7.31 21.18
C ARG A 233 2.42 8.65 20.96
N ILE A 234 1.85 9.48 20.09
CA ILE A 234 2.29 10.84 19.88
C ILE A 234 1.70 11.68 21.03
N SER A 235 2.55 12.30 21.82
CA SER A 235 2.11 13.20 22.87
C SER A 235 2.92 14.50 22.82
N ARG A 236 2.22 15.61 23.02
CA ARG A 236 2.88 16.92 23.18
C ARG A 236 2.96 17.24 24.68
N PRO A 237 4.14 17.41 25.25
CA PRO A 237 4.30 17.80 26.64
C PRO A 237 3.54 19.08 26.98
N VAL A 238 3.02 19.19 28.21
CA VAL A 238 2.20 20.33 28.65
C VAL A 238 2.93 21.67 28.53
N PHE A 239 4.25 21.68 28.73
CA PHE A 239 5.06 22.91 28.64
C PHE A 239 5.67 23.14 27.24
N SER A 240 5.14 22.49 26.19
CA SER A 240 5.58 22.74 24.83
C SER A 240 5.19 24.13 24.37
N HIS A 241 6.08 24.75 23.61
CA HIS A 241 5.88 26.05 22.96
C HIS A 241 6.22 25.92 21.47
N LYS A 242 5.88 26.95 20.67
CA LYS A 242 6.08 26.91 19.20
C LYS A 242 7.53 26.56 18.78
N GLY A 243 8.53 27.05 19.51
CA GLY A 243 9.94 26.75 19.21
C GLY A 243 10.34 25.30 19.53
N SER A 244 9.72 24.65 20.54
CA SER A 244 10.02 23.25 20.88
C SER A 244 9.32 22.24 19.96
N ALA A 245 8.31 22.68 19.21
CA ALA A 245 7.61 21.86 18.23
C ALA A 245 8.24 21.94 16.81
N GLY A 246 9.40 22.61 16.72
CA GLY A 246 10.18 22.70 15.49
C GLY A 246 9.72 23.75 14.50
N SER A 247 10.64 24.14 13.62
CA SER A 247 10.45 25.14 12.57
C SER A 247 10.77 24.58 11.20
N VAL A 248 9.91 24.91 10.25
CA VAL A 248 9.97 24.44 8.85
C VAL A 248 10.22 25.63 7.93
N LEU A 249 11.11 25.48 6.95
CA LEU A 249 11.16 26.29 5.75
C LEU A 249 10.53 25.47 4.60
N LEU A 250 9.42 25.95 4.07
CA LEU A 250 8.78 25.38 2.88
C LEU A 250 9.05 26.27 1.67
N VAL A 251 9.81 25.76 0.70
CA VAL A 251 10.10 26.45 -0.57
C VAL A 251 9.18 25.83 -1.64
N ALA A 252 8.16 26.56 -2.05
CA ALA A 252 7.10 26.01 -2.88
C ALA A 252 6.37 27.09 -3.70
N GLY A 253 5.64 26.62 -4.72
CA GLY A 253 4.78 27.49 -5.52
C GLY A 253 5.49 28.20 -6.66
N SER A 254 4.70 28.56 -7.65
CA SER A 254 5.01 29.46 -8.76
C SER A 254 3.70 30.01 -9.29
N LYS A 255 3.73 31.01 -10.15
CA LYS A 255 2.52 31.57 -10.79
C LYS A 255 1.67 30.47 -11.44
N GLY A 256 0.42 30.38 -11.03
CA GLY A 256 -0.53 29.33 -11.44
C GLY A 256 -0.43 28.00 -10.68
N LYS A 257 0.52 27.85 -9.73
CA LYS A 257 0.73 26.61 -8.94
C LYS A 257 0.79 26.85 -7.42
N MET A 258 0.28 27.98 -6.95
CA MET A 258 0.29 28.31 -5.51
C MET A 258 -0.54 27.35 -4.65
N GLY A 259 -1.52 26.65 -5.25
CA GLY A 259 -2.31 25.63 -4.56
C GLY A 259 -1.46 24.53 -3.94
N ALA A 260 -0.35 24.14 -4.57
CA ALA A 260 0.58 23.14 -4.03
C ALA A 260 1.27 23.65 -2.75
N ALA A 261 1.71 24.94 -2.74
CA ALA A 261 2.30 25.59 -1.56
C ALA A 261 1.29 25.66 -0.39
N VAL A 262 0.04 26.03 -0.68
CA VAL A 262 -1.04 26.09 0.33
C VAL A 262 -1.31 24.72 0.95
N LEU A 263 -1.48 23.67 0.13
CA LEU A 263 -1.74 22.31 0.61
C LEU A 263 -0.59 21.77 1.47
N ALA A 264 0.66 21.93 1.01
CA ALA A 264 1.84 21.52 1.77
C ALA A 264 1.95 22.30 3.10
N ALA A 265 1.76 23.62 3.07
CA ALA A 265 1.83 24.48 4.26
C ALA A 265 0.78 24.08 5.33
N ARG A 266 -0.48 23.90 4.92
CA ARG A 266 -1.55 23.43 5.82
C ARG A 266 -1.22 22.06 6.41
N ALA A 267 -0.69 21.15 5.59
CA ALA A 267 -0.30 19.82 6.03
C ALA A 267 0.86 19.85 7.03
N VAL A 268 1.88 20.71 6.84
CA VAL A 268 2.96 20.95 7.82
C VAL A 268 2.39 21.32 9.19
N LEU A 269 1.51 22.31 9.22
CA LEU A 269 0.92 22.81 10.48
C LEU A 269 -0.01 21.77 11.13
N ARG A 270 -0.84 21.09 10.33
CA ARG A 270 -1.72 20.01 10.81
C ARG A 270 -0.96 18.79 11.30
N SER A 271 0.31 18.65 10.92
CA SER A 271 1.19 17.56 11.37
C SER A 271 2.04 17.93 12.60
N GLY A 272 1.82 19.11 13.17
CA GLY A 272 2.33 19.46 14.49
C GLY A 272 3.58 20.34 14.53
N ALA A 273 4.09 20.83 13.40
CA ALA A 273 5.16 21.82 13.39
C ALA A 273 4.76 23.09 14.15
N GLY A 274 5.70 23.67 14.89
CA GLY A 274 5.42 24.84 15.75
C GLY A 274 5.53 26.16 15.00
N LEU A 275 6.39 26.24 13.99
CA LEU A 275 6.60 27.41 13.16
C LEU A 275 6.74 26.96 11.69
N LEU A 276 6.12 27.71 10.79
CA LEU A 276 6.25 27.53 9.35
C LEU A 276 6.67 28.84 8.71
N PHE A 277 7.77 28.80 7.97
CA PHE A 277 8.19 29.83 7.05
C PHE A 277 7.92 29.35 5.63
N SER A 278 7.12 30.09 4.89
CA SER A 278 6.81 29.79 3.48
C SER A 278 7.58 30.75 2.59
N HIS A 279 8.50 30.20 1.80
CA HIS A 279 9.22 30.93 0.78
C HIS A 279 8.54 30.66 -0.57
N VAL A 280 7.87 31.68 -1.08
CA VAL A 280 7.04 31.62 -2.29
C VAL A 280 7.30 32.86 -3.14
N PRO A 281 7.08 32.84 -4.47
CA PRO A 281 7.21 34.02 -5.31
C PRO A 281 6.24 35.13 -4.86
N THR A 282 6.52 36.39 -5.19
CA THR A 282 5.76 37.57 -4.76
C THR A 282 4.26 37.42 -5.05
N CYS A 283 3.87 36.84 -6.21
CA CYS A 283 2.46 36.55 -6.53
C CYS A 283 1.78 35.60 -5.53
N GLY A 284 2.53 34.91 -4.71
CA GLY A 284 2.03 33.99 -3.70
C GLY A 284 1.80 34.62 -2.31
N LEU A 285 2.29 35.82 -2.05
CA LEU A 285 2.25 36.44 -0.73
C LEU A 285 0.81 36.55 -0.19
N GLU A 286 -0.07 37.23 -0.91
CA GLU A 286 -1.47 37.41 -0.49
C GLU A 286 -2.20 36.06 -0.39
N ILE A 287 -1.93 35.15 -1.35
CA ILE A 287 -2.53 33.81 -1.36
C ILE A 287 -2.18 33.05 -0.09
N MET A 288 -0.91 33.06 0.32
CA MET A 288 -0.47 32.38 1.53
C MET A 288 -1.05 33.03 2.79
N GLN A 289 -1.02 34.36 2.90
CA GLN A 289 -1.55 35.04 4.06
C GLN A 289 -3.06 34.85 4.22
N CYS A 290 -3.82 34.77 3.12
CA CYS A 290 -5.25 34.49 3.17
C CYS A 290 -5.58 33.01 3.46
N SER A 291 -4.80 32.07 2.90
CA SER A 291 -5.12 30.63 2.97
C SER A 291 -4.48 29.94 4.15
N VAL A 292 -3.34 30.42 4.67
CA VAL A 292 -2.53 29.85 5.76
C VAL A 292 -2.01 30.97 6.67
N PRO A 293 -2.90 31.67 7.40
CA PRO A 293 -2.49 32.84 8.20
C PRO A 293 -1.50 32.51 9.31
N GLU A 294 -1.33 31.24 9.67
CA GLU A 294 -0.33 30.80 10.65
C GLU A 294 1.09 30.72 10.07
N SER A 295 1.27 30.83 8.75
CA SER A 295 2.59 30.82 8.10
C SER A 295 3.21 32.21 8.07
N ILE A 296 4.51 32.28 8.36
CA ILE A 296 5.32 33.45 8.11
C ILE A 296 5.80 33.37 6.64
N VAL A 297 5.39 34.34 5.83
CA VAL A 297 5.79 34.35 4.42
C VAL A 297 7.08 35.17 4.29
N LEU A 298 8.10 34.56 3.66
CA LEU A 298 9.35 35.24 3.35
C LEU A 298 9.21 36.00 2.02
N GLU A 299 9.77 37.17 1.99
CA GLU A 299 9.78 38.01 0.79
C GLU A 299 10.68 37.42 -0.31
N GLU A 300 10.19 37.45 -1.53
CA GLU A 300 10.88 37.04 -2.75
C GLU A 300 10.82 38.23 -3.73
N GLU A 301 11.90 38.52 -4.41
CA GLU A 301 11.96 39.67 -5.34
C GLU A 301 11.26 39.34 -6.68
N HIS A 302 11.27 38.05 -7.08
CA HIS A 302 10.71 37.63 -8.37
C HIS A 302 9.23 37.40 -8.29
N GLU A 303 8.47 38.01 -9.19
CA GLU A 303 7.00 37.98 -9.21
C GLU A 303 6.43 36.56 -9.39
N GLU A 304 7.00 35.73 -10.26
CA GLU A 304 6.35 34.50 -10.76
C GLU A 304 7.00 33.22 -10.26
N VAL A 305 8.25 33.23 -9.84
CA VAL A 305 9.03 32.04 -9.49
C VAL A 305 9.97 32.31 -8.34
N VAL A 306 10.39 31.28 -7.62
CA VAL A 306 11.47 31.38 -6.62
C VAL A 306 12.80 31.58 -7.33
N SER A 307 13.50 32.66 -7.02
CA SER A 307 14.75 33.05 -7.66
C SER A 307 15.99 32.96 -6.74
N GLU A 308 15.78 33.08 -5.45
CA GLU A 308 16.81 32.94 -4.42
C GLU A 308 16.17 32.26 -3.19
N ILE A 309 16.94 31.54 -2.39
CA ILE A 309 16.42 30.85 -1.19
C ILE A 309 17.25 31.28 0.02
N GLU A 310 16.67 32.13 0.83
CA GLU A 310 17.22 32.50 2.12
C GLU A 310 16.77 31.54 3.21
N ILE A 311 17.70 31.01 4.00
CA ILE A 311 17.41 30.11 5.11
C ILE A 311 17.39 30.92 6.42
N PRO A 312 16.23 31.11 7.06
CA PRO A 312 16.15 31.80 8.34
C PRO A 312 16.94 31.06 9.42
N GLU A 313 17.43 31.82 10.40
CA GLU A 313 18.03 31.22 11.58
C GLU A 313 17.07 30.23 12.27
N LYS A 314 17.60 29.15 12.83
CA LYS A 314 16.86 28.16 13.63
C LYS A 314 15.81 27.32 12.86
N ILE A 315 16.02 27.11 11.56
CA ILE A 315 15.19 26.13 10.81
C ILE A 315 15.64 24.70 11.17
N ASN A 316 14.67 23.83 11.54
CA ASN A 316 14.90 22.43 11.81
C ASN A 316 14.91 21.58 10.54
N VAL A 317 14.00 21.85 9.60
CA VAL A 317 13.88 21.12 8.35
C VAL A 317 13.46 22.03 7.20
N ILE A 318 14.01 21.75 6.01
CA ILE A 318 13.66 22.43 4.77
C ILE A 318 12.88 21.41 3.90
N ALA A 319 11.76 21.85 3.34
CA ALA A 319 11.05 21.11 2.30
C ALA A 319 11.02 21.94 1.02
N ILE A 320 11.29 21.31 -0.12
CA ILE A 320 11.36 21.99 -1.40
C ILE A 320 10.73 21.15 -2.52
N GLY A 321 9.99 21.81 -3.41
CA GLY A 321 9.53 21.14 -4.62
C GLY A 321 8.09 21.34 -5.03
N PRO A 322 7.10 21.33 -4.13
CA PRO A 322 5.69 21.47 -4.48
C PRO A 322 5.45 22.73 -5.33
N GLY A 323 5.00 22.54 -6.58
CA GLY A 323 4.61 23.63 -7.46
C GLY A 323 5.67 24.61 -7.90
N LEU A 324 6.97 24.30 -7.82
CA LEU A 324 8.06 25.21 -8.19
C LEU A 324 8.13 25.54 -9.70
N GLY A 325 7.53 24.72 -10.54
CA GLY A 325 7.61 24.90 -11.99
C GLY A 325 8.92 24.38 -12.59
N LYS A 326 9.23 24.86 -13.81
CA LYS A 326 10.40 24.40 -14.57
C LYS A 326 11.33 25.55 -14.99
N ASN A 327 11.21 26.70 -14.34
CA ASN A 327 11.98 27.89 -14.72
C ASN A 327 13.49 27.68 -14.41
N PRO A 328 14.39 28.03 -15.35
CA PRO A 328 15.84 27.95 -15.11
C PRO A 328 16.33 28.78 -13.92
N THR A 329 15.66 29.88 -13.58
CA THR A 329 15.99 30.71 -12.41
C THR A 329 15.78 29.91 -11.12
N THR A 330 14.64 29.23 -10.96
CA THR A 330 14.36 28.36 -9.81
C THR A 330 15.35 27.20 -9.71
N ARG A 331 15.80 26.67 -10.86
CA ARG A 331 16.85 25.64 -10.85
C ARG A 331 18.16 26.19 -10.27
N LYS A 332 18.57 27.44 -10.62
CA LYS A 332 19.78 28.08 -10.05
C LYS A 332 19.62 28.24 -8.53
N ALA A 333 18.44 28.67 -8.07
CA ALA A 333 18.16 28.80 -6.64
C ALA A 333 18.26 27.44 -5.92
N LEU A 334 17.72 26.37 -6.51
CA LEU A 334 17.84 25.01 -5.98
C LEU A 334 19.31 24.56 -5.94
N TYR A 335 20.08 24.84 -6.98
CA TYR A 335 21.51 24.51 -7.01
C TYR A 335 22.26 25.22 -5.87
N ALA A 336 22.06 26.52 -5.72
CA ALA A 336 22.68 27.32 -4.65
C ALA A 336 22.25 26.82 -3.25
N LEU A 337 21.00 26.44 -3.08
CA LEU A 337 20.52 25.82 -1.82
C LEU A 337 21.29 24.51 -1.53
N LEU A 338 21.38 23.60 -2.51
CA LEU A 338 22.04 22.29 -2.32
C LEU A 338 23.55 22.42 -2.07
N GLU A 339 24.21 23.42 -2.63
CA GLU A 339 25.62 23.69 -2.35
C GLU A 339 25.90 24.21 -0.92
N ASN A 340 24.92 24.87 -0.31
CA ASN A 340 25.11 25.57 0.96
C ASN A 340 24.37 24.90 2.14
N VAL A 341 23.49 23.93 1.91
CA VAL A 341 22.77 23.24 2.97
C VAL A 341 23.57 22.05 3.50
N ASP A 342 23.80 22.02 4.81
CA ASP A 342 24.57 20.98 5.50
C ASP A 342 23.69 19.94 6.24
N LYS A 343 22.36 20.12 6.24
CA LYS A 343 21.38 19.27 6.93
C LYS A 343 20.43 18.57 5.96
N PRO A 344 19.85 17.43 6.37
CA PRO A 344 18.86 16.72 5.56
C PRO A 344 17.66 17.60 5.20
N ILE A 345 17.17 17.46 3.97
CA ILE A 345 16.03 18.19 3.43
C ILE A 345 14.98 17.23 2.86
N VAL A 346 13.72 17.68 2.72
CA VAL A 346 12.64 16.95 2.05
C VAL A 346 12.50 17.51 0.63
N ILE A 347 12.64 16.63 -0.37
CA ILE A 347 12.65 16.97 -1.80
C ILE A 347 11.48 16.28 -2.48
N ASP A 348 10.61 17.03 -3.15
CA ASP A 348 9.44 16.47 -3.85
C ASP A 348 9.24 17.11 -5.22
N ALA A 349 8.38 16.54 -6.02
CA ALA A 349 7.76 17.12 -7.22
C ALA A 349 8.76 17.78 -8.19
N ASP A 350 8.59 19.09 -8.47
CA ASP A 350 9.41 19.79 -9.44
C ASP A 350 10.90 19.86 -9.06
N ALA A 351 11.27 19.81 -7.77
CA ALA A 351 12.66 19.72 -7.34
C ALA A 351 13.28 18.36 -7.72
N ILE A 352 12.52 17.25 -7.58
CA ILE A 352 12.95 15.92 -8.07
C ILE A 352 13.17 15.97 -9.58
N ASN A 353 12.27 16.62 -10.32
CA ASN A 353 12.40 16.76 -11.78
C ASN A 353 13.64 17.54 -12.19
N PHE A 354 14.01 18.61 -11.47
CA PHE A 354 15.25 19.34 -11.70
C PHE A 354 16.48 18.46 -11.47
N ILE A 355 16.51 17.71 -10.38
CA ILE A 355 17.60 16.78 -10.04
C ILE A 355 17.70 15.66 -11.11
N ALA A 356 16.58 15.11 -11.53
CA ALA A 356 16.56 14.08 -12.57
C ALA A 356 17.10 14.56 -13.92
N ALA A 357 16.83 15.81 -14.27
CA ALA A 357 17.33 16.44 -15.50
C ALA A 357 18.81 16.87 -15.42
N HIS A 358 19.35 17.09 -14.21
CA HIS A 358 20.69 17.58 -13.94
C HIS A 358 21.35 16.71 -12.88
N LYS A 359 21.97 15.60 -13.34
CA LYS A 359 22.52 14.53 -12.48
C LYS A 359 23.67 14.99 -11.57
N ASP A 360 24.34 16.09 -11.88
CA ASP A 360 25.33 16.76 -11.03
C ASP A 360 24.72 17.17 -9.67
N LEU A 361 23.46 17.55 -9.62
CA LEU A 361 22.74 17.86 -8.39
C LEU A 361 22.62 16.67 -7.43
N LEU A 362 22.65 15.42 -7.93
CA LEU A 362 22.59 14.23 -7.07
C LEU A 362 23.73 14.17 -6.04
N ALA A 363 24.92 14.62 -6.42
CA ALA A 363 26.08 14.63 -5.54
C ALA A 363 25.99 15.69 -4.42
N LEU A 364 25.12 16.69 -4.59
CA LEU A 364 24.91 17.78 -3.63
C LEU A 364 23.80 17.48 -2.63
N ILE A 365 23.03 16.42 -2.83
CA ILE A 365 21.96 16.08 -1.89
C ILE A 365 22.55 15.66 -0.55
N PRO A 366 22.22 16.34 0.57
CA PRO A 366 22.75 15.97 1.88
C PRO A 366 22.32 14.55 2.27
N LYS A 367 23.24 13.80 2.88
CA LYS A 367 22.93 12.47 3.42
C LYS A 367 21.80 12.56 4.44
N GLY A 368 20.91 11.57 4.44
CA GLY A 368 19.73 11.55 5.29
C GLY A 368 18.56 12.36 4.76
N SER A 369 18.69 13.03 3.60
CA SER A 369 17.56 13.70 2.94
C SER A 369 16.48 12.72 2.53
N VAL A 370 15.27 13.23 2.36
CA VAL A 370 14.06 12.47 2.00
C VAL A 370 13.61 12.88 0.61
N LEU A 371 13.42 11.92 -0.27
CA LEU A 371 12.80 12.11 -1.58
C LEU A 371 11.45 11.41 -1.63
N THR A 372 10.44 12.06 -2.26
CA THR A 372 9.07 11.53 -2.33
C THR A 372 8.57 11.39 -3.78
N PRO A 373 9.28 10.66 -4.67
CA PRO A 373 8.88 10.55 -6.06
C PRO A 373 7.61 9.72 -6.25
N HIS A 374 6.77 10.11 -7.23
CA HIS A 374 5.85 9.18 -7.87
C HIS A 374 6.60 8.32 -8.91
N PRO A 375 6.03 7.19 -9.41
CA PRO A 375 6.74 6.30 -10.33
C PRO A 375 7.37 6.99 -11.54
N GLY A 376 6.71 7.99 -12.15
CA GLY A 376 7.27 8.71 -13.29
C GLY A 376 8.46 9.64 -12.93
N GLU A 377 8.48 10.22 -11.73
CA GLU A 377 9.64 10.98 -11.21
C GLU A 377 10.79 10.03 -10.90
N PHE A 378 10.49 8.89 -10.30
CA PHE A 378 11.47 7.86 -10.01
C PHE A 378 12.12 7.30 -11.27
N GLU A 379 11.34 7.04 -12.32
CA GLU A 379 11.87 6.60 -13.62
C GLU A 379 12.84 7.62 -14.23
N ARG A 380 12.55 8.93 -14.11
CA ARG A 380 13.49 9.97 -14.57
C ARG A 380 14.80 9.98 -13.76
N LEU A 381 14.75 9.62 -12.47
CA LEU A 381 15.94 9.53 -11.61
C LEU A 381 16.82 8.32 -11.96
N VAL A 382 16.24 7.13 -12.14
CA VAL A 382 16.97 5.85 -12.17
C VAL A 382 16.89 5.10 -13.50
N GLY A 383 16.12 5.61 -14.48
CA GLY A 383 15.82 4.93 -15.75
C GLY A 383 14.66 3.93 -15.61
N SER A 384 14.19 3.40 -16.77
CA SER A 384 13.08 2.44 -16.86
C SER A 384 13.44 1.10 -16.21
N TRP A 385 12.43 0.32 -15.89
CA TRP A 385 12.54 -1.06 -15.37
C TRP A 385 11.59 -1.99 -16.11
N ALA A 386 11.93 -3.27 -16.19
CA ALA A 386 11.13 -4.29 -16.87
C ALA A 386 10.17 -5.01 -15.88
N THR A 387 10.56 -5.15 -14.61
CA THR A 387 9.79 -5.87 -13.59
C THR A 387 9.67 -5.07 -12.29
N GLU A 388 8.66 -5.40 -11.48
CA GLU A 388 8.48 -4.79 -10.15
C GLU A 388 9.69 -5.04 -9.22
N ASN A 389 10.29 -6.21 -9.36
CA ASN A 389 11.50 -6.52 -8.60
C ASN A 389 12.68 -5.61 -9.00
N GLU A 390 12.90 -5.41 -10.31
CA GLU A 390 13.92 -4.48 -10.80
C GLU A 390 13.68 -3.05 -10.29
N LYS A 391 12.42 -2.60 -10.29
CA LYS A 391 12.04 -1.30 -9.72
C LYS A 391 12.47 -1.16 -8.26
N LEU A 392 12.17 -2.18 -7.43
CA LEU A 392 12.51 -2.15 -6.02
C LEU A 392 14.02 -2.28 -5.78
N GLU A 393 14.74 -3.06 -6.59
CA GLU A 393 16.21 -3.10 -6.50
C GLU A 393 16.86 -1.76 -6.90
N LYS A 394 16.33 -1.06 -7.92
CA LYS A 394 16.77 0.31 -8.25
C LYS A 394 16.48 1.28 -7.11
N LEU A 395 15.33 1.15 -6.43
CA LEU A 395 15.00 1.94 -5.24
C LEU A 395 16.01 1.73 -4.12
N LYS A 396 16.31 0.48 -3.78
CA LYS A 396 17.29 0.11 -2.75
C LYS A 396 18.70 0.62 -3.10
N LEU A 397 19.10 0.43 -4.36
CA LEU A 397 20.41 0.87 -4.84
C LEU A 397 20.55 2.40 -4.76
N PHE A 398 19.55 3.15 -5.19
CA PHE A 398 19.55 4.61 -5.13
C PHE A 398 19.68 5.09 -3.68
N CYS A 399 18.87 4.57 -2.76
CA CYS A 399 18.92 4.94 -1.35
C CYS A 399 20.28 4.65 -0.71
N ARG A 400 20.87 3.49 -1.01
CA ARG A 400 22.21 3.10 -0.53
C ARG A 400 23.31 4.00 -1.11
N THR A 401 23.28 4.24 -2.42
CA THR A 401 24.32 5.00 -3.11
C THR A 401 24.38 6.46 -2.64
N HIS A 402 23.21 7.09 -2.52
CA HIS A 402 23.10 8.49 -2.13
C HIS A 402 22.90 8.69 -0.62
N GLN A 403 22.78 7.60 0.15
CA GLN A 403 22.53 7.64 1.60
C GLN A 403 21.30 8.49 1.96
N VAL A 404 20.21 8.31 1.21
CA VAL A 404 18.95 9.04 1.37
C VAL A 404 17.80 8.09 1.69
N PHE A 405 16.74 8.66 2.26
CA PHE A 405 15.45 7.99 2.39
C PHE A 405 14.59 8.28 1.16
N MET A 406 13.73 7.34 0.79
CA MET A 406 12.80 7.56 -0.32
C MET A 406 11.41 6.99 -0.01
N VAL A 407 10.38 7.74 -0.39
CA VAL A 407 9.00 7.27 -0.46
C VAL A 407 8.59 7.17 -1.93
N LEU A 408 8.61 5.98 -2.49
CA LEU A 408 8.07 5.73 -3.82
C LEU A 408 6.56 5.63 -3.72
N LYS A 409 5.87 6.69 -4.17
CA LYS A 409 4.40 6.84 -4.04
C LYS A 409 3.66 5.80 -4.88
N GLY A 410 2.57 5.23 -4.32
CA GLY A 410 1.72 4.25 -4.97
C GLY A 410 0.57 3.82 -4.05
N ALA A 411 -0.27 2.89 -4.50
CA ALA A 411 -1.37 2.35 -3.68
C ALA A 411 -0.84 1.75 -2.36
N PHE A 412 0.30 1.05 -2.43
CA PHE A 412 1.11 0.65 -1.29
C PHE A 412 2.45 1.38 -1.42
N SER A 413 2.55 2.59 -0.89
CA SER A 413 3.79 3.38 -0.99
C SER A 413 4.95 2.63 -0.36
N ALA A 414 6.08 2.52 -1.10
CA ALA A 414 7.28 1.84 -0.63
C ALA A 414 8.25 2.85 0.01
N ILE A 415 8.53 2.67 1.28
CA ILE A 415 9.45 3.49 2.07
C ILE A 415 10.78 2.78 2.14
N CYS A 416 11.83 3.36 1.62
CA CYS A 416 13.17 2.79 1.61
C CYS A 416 14.14 3.64 2.43
N ASN A 417 14.91 3.00 3.31
CA ASN A 417 15.96 3.66 4.09
C ASN A 417 17.35 3.55 3.43
N PRO A 418 18.37 4.30 3.89
CA PRO A 418 19.74 4.25 3.35
C PRO A 418 20.41 2.87 3.39
N ASN A 419 19.92 1.93 4.21
CA ASN A 419 20.40 0.55 4.25
C ASN A 419 19.69 -0.35 3.23
N GLY A 420 18.68 0.16 2.53
CA GLY A 420 17.90 -0.58 1.54
C GLY A 420 16.81 -1.46 2.17
N LEU A 421 16.42 -1.23 3.41
CA LEU A 421 15.20 -1.81 3.98
C LEU A 421 14.00 -1.15 3.34
N VAL A 422 13.03 -1.95 2.89
CA VAL A 422 11.79 -1.47 2.27
C VAL A 422 10.59 -1.86 3.12
N VAL A 423 9.78 -0.86 3.47
CA VAL A 423 8.52 -1.00 4.20
C VAL A 423 7.37 -0.49 3.33
N PHE A 424 6.36 -1.31 3.11
CA PHE A 424 5.15 -0.89 2.39
C PHE A 424 4.11 -0.34 3.37
N ASN A 425 3.47 0.75 2.97
CA ASN A 425 2.39 1.36 3.74
C ASN A 425 1.06 0.64 3.50
N THR A 426 0.29 0.44 4.58
CA THR A 426 -0.98 -0.30 4.57
C THR A 426 -2.23 0.58 4.53
N THR A 427 -2.11 1.89 4.67
CA THR A 427 -3.23 2.85 4.67
C THR A 427 -3.36 3.59 3.36
N GLY A 428 -4.53 4.11 3.09
CA GLY A 428 -4.85 4.85 1.88
C GLY A 428 -5.81 4.12 0.95
N ASN A 429 -6.36 4.84 0.00
CA ASN A 429 -7.33 4.30 -0.94
C ASN A 429 -7.26 5.01 -2.30
N ALA A 430 -7.92 4.42 -3.30
CA ALA A 430 -7.90 4.92 -4.67
C ALA A 430 -8.50 6.35 -4.84
N GLY A 431 -9.35 6.82 -3.91
CA GLY A 431 -9.86 8.20 -3.93
C GLY A 431 -8.77 9.25 -3.74
N MET A 432 -7.62 8.86 -3.16
CA MET A 432 -6.46 9.75 -2.98
C MET A 432 -5.67 10.00 -4.27
N ALA A 433 -6.03 9.37 -5.38
CA ALA A 433 -5.45 9.62 -6.70
C ALA A 433 -5.97 10.94 -7.29
N THR A 434 -5.71 12.04 -6.61
CA THR A 434 -6.12 13.40 -6.93
C THR A 434 -4.93 14.36 -6.90
N ALA A 435 -5.02 15.47 -7.64
CA ALA A 435 -3.97 16.50 -7.64
C ALA A 435 -3.79 17.09 -6.23
N GLY A 436 -2.55 17.31 -5.83
CA GLY A 436 -2.20 17.89 -4.51
C GLY A 436 -2.03 16.87 -3.38
N SER A 437 -2.43 15.60 -3.54
CA SER A 437 -2.24 14.56 -2.52
C SER A 437 -0.76 14.35 -2.15
N GLY A 438 0.14 14.44 -3.16
CA GLY A 438 1.58 14.39 -2.93
C GLY A 438 2.11 15.60 -2.15
N ASP A 439 1.61 16.81 -2.44
CA ASP A 439 2.00 18.03 -1.73
C ASP A 439 1.60 17.95 -0.24
N VAL A 440 0.41 17.38 0.04
CA VAL A 440 -0.02 17.07 1.41
C VAL A 440 0.93 16.10 2.09
N LEU A 441 1.33 15.00 1.42
CA LEU A 441 2.27 14.02 1.98
C LEU A 441 3.61 14.68 2.34
N THR A 442 4.14 15.52 1.46
CA THR A 442 5.39 16.28 1.71
C THR A 442 5.25 17.14 2.95
N GLY A 443 4.14 17.85 3.10
CA GLY A 443 3.86 18.65 4.28
C GLY A 443 3.78 17.80 5.57
N VAL A 444 3.10 16.66 5.52
CA VAL A 444 2.97 15.73 6.67
C VAL A 444 4.34 15.22 7.12
N ILE A 445 5.13 14.68 6.22
CA ILE A 445 6.47 14.16 6.53
C ILE A 445 7.34 15.28 7.14
N THR A 446 7.35 16.45 6.51
CA THR A 446 8.13 17.61 6.97
C THR A 446 7.71 18.07 8.36
N GLY A 447 6.42 18.17 8.62
CA GLY A 447 5.89 18.57 9.93
C GLY A 447 6.25 17.59 11.06
N ILE A 448 6.36 16.29 10.75
CA ILE A 448 6.78 15.27 11.72
C ILE A 448 8.29 15.37 11.97
N ILE A 449 9.12 15.49 10.91
CA ILE A 449 10.58 15.64 11.04
C ILE A 449 10.92 16.90 11.86
N ALA A 450 10.22 18.01 11.65
CA ALA A 450 10.45 19.26 12.38
C ALA A 450 10.37 19.10 13.89
N GLN A 451 9.54 18.18 14.39
CA GLN A 451 9.37 17.90 15.81
C GLN A 451 10.52 17.06 16.42
N GLY A 452 11.55 16.71 15.63
CA GLY A 452 12.73 15.98 16.10
C GLY A 452 12.61 14.48 16.06
N TYR A 453 11.56 13.92 15.41
CA TYR A 453 11.51 12.48 15.15
C TYR A 453 12.58 12.08 14.11
N LEU A 454 13.13 10.87 14.28
CA LEU A 454 14.09 10.32 13.33
C LEU A 454 13.48 10.21 11.93
N PRO A 455 14.24 10.46 10.85
CA PRO A 455 13.71 10.41 9.48
C PRO A 455 12.97 9.11 9.15
N GLU A 456 13.52 7.95 9.48
CA GLU A 456 12.90 6.66 9.23
C GLU A 456 11.51 6.53 9.88
N TYR A 457 11.40 6.88 11.14
CA TYR A 457 10.11 6.89 11.86
C TYR A 457 9.16 7.92 11.28
N SER A 458 9.67 9.13 10.94
CA SER A 458 8.87 10.21 10.37
C SER A 458 8.27 9.85 9.01
N LEU A 459 9.01 9.11 8.19
CA LEU A 459 8.50 8.64 6.90
C LEU A 459 7.41 7.58 7.09
N MET A 460 7.67 6.56 7.89
CA MET A 460 6.68 5.52 8.15
C MET A 460 5.39 6.10 8.73
N LEU A 461 5.52 6.93 9.77
CA LEU A 461 4.39 7.60 10.41
C LEU A 461 3.68 8.55 9.44
N GLY A 462 4.44 9.38 8.70
CA GLY A 462 3.88 10.38 7.79
C GLY A 462 3.08 9.74 6.65
N VAL A 463 3.59 8.69 6.03
CA VAL A 463 2.87 7.96 4.97
C VAL A 463 1.65 7.25 5.55
N TYR A 464 1.76 6.65 6.73
CA TYR A 464 0.64 5.99 7.42
C TYR A 464 -0.49 6.98 7.78
N ILE A 465 -0.17 8.10 8.40
CA ILE A 465 -1.14 9.15 8.78
C ILE A 465 -1.79 9.78 7.55
N HIS A 466 -1.02 10.05 6.51
CA HIS A 466 -1.55 10.59 5.25
C HIS A 466 -2.57 9.63 4.62
N GLY A 467 -2.23 8.33 4.54
CA GLY A 467 -3.14 7.31 4.04
C GLY A 467 -4.39 7.15 4.93
N LEU A 468 -4.22 7.11 6.26
CA LEU A 468 -5.30 7.01 7.22
C LEU A 468 -6.26 8.21 7.15
N ALA A 469 -5.72 9.43 6.97
CA ALA A 469 -6.56 10.62 6.76
C ALA A 469 -7.39 10.50 5.48
N GLY A 470 -6.81 9.97 4.41
CA GLY A 470 -7.54 9.65 3.17
C GLY A 470 -8.62 8.58 3.38
N ASP A 471 -8.37 7.57 4.21
CA ASP A 471 -9.37 6.54 4.53
C ASP A 471 -10.54 7.10 5.35
N LEU A 472 -10.26 7.96 6.31
CA LEU A 472 -11.27 8.67 7.09
C LEU A 472 -12.12 9.58 6.18
N ALA A 473 -11.49 10.34 5.28
CA ALA A 473 -12.15 11.16 4.29
C ALA A 473 -13.06 10.33 3.37
N LYS A 474 -12.54 9.21 2.83
CA LYS A 474 -13.30 8.27 2.00
C LYS A 474 -14.55 7.75 2.72
N ASN A 475 -14.45 7.38 3.99
CA ASN A 475 -15.58 6.86 4.75
C ASN A 475 -16.71 7.88 4.91
N LYS A 476 -16.38 9.17 4.90
CA LYS A 476 -17.33 10.27 5.03
C LYS A 476 -17.87 10.78 3.68
N LEU A 477 -16.99 10.88 2.66
CA LEU A 477 -17.27 11.58 1.40
C LEU A 477 -17.41 10.65 0.20
N GLY A 478 -17.02 9.37 0.36
CA GLY A 478 -16.87 8.44 -0.77
C GLY A 478 -15.52 8.60 -1.50
N ARG A 479 -15.25 7.68 -2.42
CA ARG A 479 -13.98 7.65 -3.18
C ARG A 479 -13.92 8.71 -4.28
N THR A 480 -15.02 8.94 -4.97
CA THR A 480 -15.05 9.74 -6.21
C THR A 480 -14.92 11.24 -5.94
N GLY A 481 -15.50 11.71 -4.85
CA GLY A 481 -15.51 13.14 -4.51
C GLY A 481 -14.33 13.61 -3.67
N LEU A 482 -13.40 12.72 -3.29
CA LEU A 482 -12.28 13.04 -2.41
C LEU A 482 -11.25 13.92 -3.12
N ILE A 483 -10.85 15.03 -2.49
CA ILE A 483 -9.79 15.94 -2.96
C ILE A 483 -8.69 16.09 -1.89
N ALA A 484 -7.56 16.67 -2.26
CA ALA A 484 -6.41 16.81 -1.36
C ALA A 484 -6.70 17.61 -0.08
N SER A 485 -7.57 18.61 -0.14
CA SER A 485 -8.00 19.37 1.03
C SER A 485 -8.71 18.50 2.06
N ASP A 486 -9.48 17.50 1.61
CA ASP A 486 -10.16 16.59 2.54
C ASP A 486 -9.16 15.75 3.33
N ILE A 487 -8.03 15.37 2.70
CA ILE A 487 -6.95 14.67 3.40
C ILE A 487 -6.39 15.57 4.49
N VAL A 488 -6.08 16.85 4.17
CA VAL A 488 -5.59 17.84 5.15
C VAL A 488 -6.57 17.98 6.33
N ASP A 489 -7.87 18.07 6.04
CA ASP A 489 -8.89 18.32 7.06
C ASP A 489 -9.11 17.10 7.98
N HIS A 490 -8.76 15.88 7.53
CA HIS A 490 -8.83 14.65 8.34
C HIS A 490 -7.49 14.28 9.02
N LEU A 491 -6.38 15.00 8.77
CA LEU A 491 -5.11 14.76 9.48
C LEU A 491 -5.27 14.82 11.01
N PRO A 492 -5.98 15.81 11.61
CA PRO A 492 -6.14 15.85 13.07
C PRO A 492 -6.82 14.60 13.63
N GLU A 493 -7.82 14.04 12.94
CA GLU A 493 -8.51 12.83 13.35
C GLU A 493 -7.60 11.60 13.24
N ALA A 494 -6.80 11.51 12.16
CA ALA A 494 -5.81 10.45 11.97
C ALA A 494 -4.78 10.46 13.09
N PHE A 495 -4.18 11.60 13.45
CA PHE A 495 -3.26 11.73 14.57
C PHE A 495 -3.92 11.36 15.92
N LYS A 496 -5.14 11.86 16.18
CA LYS A 496 -5.91 11.56 17.40
C LYS A 496 -6.14 10.06 17.58
N SER A 497 -6.27 9.29 16.50
CA SER A 497 -6.44 7.84 16.57
C SER A 497 -5.21 7.10 17.11
N LEU A 498 -4.02 7.70 17.01
CA LEU A 498 -2.77 7.19 17.58
C LEU A 498 -2.52 7.70 19.02
N GLU A 499 -3.12 8.82 19.41
CA GLU A 499 -3.02 9.34 20.78
C GLU A 499 -3.79 8.48 21.79
N LYS A 500 -4.84 7.78 21.34
CA LYS A 500 -5.75 6.98 22.19
C LYS A 500 -5.34 5.51 22.34
N ALA A 501 -4.27 5.09 21.71
CA ALA A 501 -3.83 3.69 21.73
C ALA A 501 -2.96 3.36 22.96
#